data_5e234f0156bd9b7db04613f8b321133b
#
_entry.id   5e234f0156bd9b7db04613f8b321133b
#
_cell.length_a   1.000
_cell.length_b   1.000
_cell.length_c   1.000
_cell.angle_alpha   90.00
_cell.angle_beta   90.00
_cell.angle_gamma   90.00
#
_symmetry.space_group_name_H-M   'P 1'
#
loop_
_entity.id
_entity.type
_entity.pdbx_description
1 polymer ?
#
loop_
_entity_poly.entity_id
_entity_poly.type
_entity_poly.pdbx_seq_one_letter_code
_entity_poly.pdbx_strand_id
1 'polypeptide(L)'
;DIQDFYSFQLQRVSANTVIHYHAVIHRALRYAVKMDLLQANPADKIERPRKEKFVGKFYDRTEVSRLFSLLEGHPLEIPIKLGAFYGLRRSEILGLRWSAIDFRADTLTIQHTVTACNVDGKHLEVASDTTKTKSSMRTLPLVDSFRELLLRKQQEQARYRKLCGRSYCTKYLDYICVNELGERLKPNTLSNGFRRLLEENDMRVIRLHDLRHSCASLLLAEGVPMKQIQEWLGHSDFSTTANIYAHLDYHAKLSSAEAMLSCLHLASAQQEER
;
A
#
# COMPACT_ATOMS: atom_id res chain seq x y z
N ASP A 1 4.31 -2.41 36.98
CA ASP A 1 3.59 -1.19 36.67
C ASP A 1 3.55 -0.98 35.15
N ILE A 2 2.55 -0.23 34.61
CA ILE A 2 2.41 -0.01 33.16
C ILE A 2 3.55 0.90 32.66
N GLN A 3 3.97 1.89 33.44
CA GLN A 3 5.09 2.78 33.06
C GLN A 3 6.40 2.03 32.99
N ASP A 4 6.68 1.12 33.93
CA ASP A 4 7.88 0.28 33.93
C ASP A 4 7.88 -0.66 32.71
N PHE A 5 6.71 -1.22 32.36
CA PHE A 5 6.55 -2.00 31.15
C PHE A 5 6.91 -1.20 29.91
N TYR A 6 6.49 0.08 29.79
CA TYR A 6 6.84 0.91 28.63
C TYR A 6 8.33 1.22 28.59
N SER A 7 8.93 1.54 29.74
CA SER A 7 10.37 1.77 29.85
C SER A 7 11.19 0.57 29.43
N PHE A 8 10.77 -0.64 29.84
CA PHE A 8 11.38 -1.89 29.44
C PHE A 8 11.21 -2.18 27.93
N GLN A 9 10.03 -1.92 27.39
CA GLN A 9 9.76 -2.16 25.97
C GLN A 9 10.51 -1.18 25.06
N LEU A 10 10.71 0.08 25.47
CA LEU A 10 11.46 1.08 24.70
C LEU A 10 12.90 0.69 24.43
N GLN A 11 13.49 -0.20 25.25
CA GLN A 11 14.83 -0.76 25.00
C GLN A 11 14.85 -1.82 23.89
N ARG A 12 13.68 -2.32 23.44
CA ARG A 12 13.55 -3.47 22.53
C ARG A 12 12.80 -3.14 21.25
N VAL A 13 11.89 -2.18 21.30
CA VAL A 13 11.01 -1.80 20.20
C VAL A 13 10.90 -0.29 20.06
N SER A 14 10.44 0.19 18.91
CA SER A 14 10.29 1.63 18.66
C SER A 14 9.20 2.27 19.54
N ALA A 15 9.30 3.58 19.75
CA ALA A 15 8.30 4.36 20.46
C ALA A 15 6.88 4.19 19.86
N ASN A 16 6.79 4.12 18.54
CA ASN A 16 5.52 3.87 17.86
C ASN A 16 4.90 2.50 18.22
N THR A 17 5.73 1.47 18.44
CA THR A 17 5.24 0.15 18.88
C THR A 17 4.72 0.22 20.32
N VAL A 18 5.40 0.94 21.21
CA VAL A 18 4.94 1.15 22.60
C VAL A 18 3.61 1.93 22.64
N ILE A 19 3.43 2.90 21.74
CA ILE A 19 2.15 3.61 21.59
C ILE A 19 1.03 2.63 21.17
N HIS A 20 1.29 1.64 20.34
CA HIS A 20 0.32 0.59 20.02
C HIS A 20 0.01 -0.31 21.22
N TYR A 21 1.02 -0.68 22.02
CA TYR A 21 0.80 -1.42 23.26
C TYR A 21 -0.09 -0.62 24.24
N HIS A 22 0.21 0.68 24.39
CA HIS A 22 -0.65 1.56 25.19
C HIS A 22 -2.11 1.54 24.71
N ALA A 23 -2.35 1.66 23.39
CA ALA A 23 -3.70 1.67 22.84
C ALA A 23 -4.48 0.38 23.17
N VAL A 24 -3.82 -0.78 23.14
CA VAL A 24 -4.41 -2.08 23.50
C VAL A 24 -4.70 -2.17 24.98
N ILE A 25 -3.71 -1.86 25.83
CA ILE A 25 -3.83 -1.90 27.29
C ILE A 25 -4.90 -0.92 27.77
N HIS A 26 -4.87 0.32 27.29
CA HIS A 26 -5.84 1.35 27.62
C HIS A 26 -7.28 0.92 27.27
N ARG A 27 -7.45 0.30 26.09
CA ARG A 27 -8.76 -0.20 25.66
C ARG A 27 -9.27 -1.34 26.52
N ALA A 28 -8.39 -2.29 26.88
CA ALA A 28 -8.72 -3.40 27.76
C ALA A 28 -9.12 -2.91 29.16
N LEU A 29 -8.34 -1.99 29.74
CA LEU A 29 -8.65 -1.41 31.06
C LEU A 29 -9.91 -0.53 31.04
N ARG A 30 -10.17 0.20 29.95
CA ARG A 30 -11.45 0.92 29.77
C ARG A 30 -12.63 -0.04 29.76
N TYR A 31 -12.47 -1.21 29.13
CA TYR A 31 -13.52 -2.24 29.16
C TYR A 31 -13.71 -2.79 30.59
N ALA A 32 -12.62 -3.00 31.34
CA ALA A 32 -12.70 -3.42 32.74
C ALA A 32 -13.45 -2.39 33.60
N VAL A 33 -13.25 -1.08 33.39
CA VAL A 33 -14.05 -0.02 34.07
C VAL A 33 -15.53 -0.10 33.66
N LYS A 34 -15.82 -0.34 32.36
CA LYS A 34 -17.20 -0.51 31.89
C LYS A 34 -17.92 -1.73 32.52
N MET A 35 -17.14 -2.74 32.89
CA MET A 35 -17.65 -3.97 33.53
C MET A 35 -17.60 -3.89 35.06
N ASP A 36 -17.37 -2.72 35.62
CA ASP A 36 -17.27 -2.46 37.08
C ASP A 36 -16.17 -3.29 37.79
N LEU A 37 -15.18 -3.78 37.04
CA LEU A 37 -14.00 -4.49 37.57
C LEU A 37 -12.95 -3.52 38.13
N LEU A 38 -12.96 -2.27 37.66
CA LEU A 38 -12.08 -1.18 38.04
C LEU A 38 -12.89 0.09 38.21
N GLN A 39 -12.53 0.91 39.21
CA GLN A 39 -13.15 2.22 39.41
C GLN A 39 -12.69 3.28 38.41
N ALA A 40 -11.44 3.21 37.97
CA ALA A 40 -10.86 4.13 37.02
C ALA A 40 -9.81 3.39 36.15
N ASN A 41 -9.53 3.93 34.95
CA ASN A 41 -8.52 3.36 34.09
C ASN A 41 -7.12 3.85 34.49
N PRO A 42 -6.24 3.00 35.04
CA PRO A 42 -4.90 3.41 35.44
C PRO A 42 -4.01 3.86 34.27
N ALA A 43 -4.33 3.47 33.02
CA ALA A 43 -3.59 3.89 31.86
C ALA A 43 -3.86 5.36 31.44
N ASP A 44 -4.88 6.03 32.00
CA ASP A 44 -5.16 7.45 31.72
C ASP A 44 -4.08 8.38 32.28
N LYS A 45 -3.37 7.93 33.34
CA LYS A 45 -2.30 8.70 33.99
C LYS A 45 -0.89 8.39 33.48
N ILE A 46 -0.77 7.52 32.47
CA ILE A 46 0.51 7.06 31.95
C ILE A 46 1.03 7.99 30.85
N GLU A 47 2.29 8.39 30.96
CA GLU A 47 2.96 9.15 29.92
C GLU A 47 3.33 8.25 28.74
N ARG A 48 2.79 8.62 27.58
CA ARG A 48 3.10 7.92 26.32
C ARG A 48 4.39 8.45 25.70
N PRO A 49 5.23 7.61 25.10
CA PRO A 49 6.38 8.09 24.34
C PRO A 49 5.93 9.00 23.19
N ARG A 50 6.79 9.93 22.81
CA ARG A 50 6.51 10.80 21.64
C ARG A 50 6.51 9.98 20.37
N LYS A 51 5.53 10.26 19.50
CA LYS A 51 5.45 9.60 18.19
C LYS A 51 6.64 9.99 17.32
N GLU A 52 7.40 8.99 16.88
CA GLU A 52 8.44 9.19 15.89
C GLU A 52 7.82 9.42 14.50
N LYS A 53 8.26 10.47 13.81
CA LYS A 53 7.85 10.73 12.44
C LYS A 53 8.52 9.69 11.53
N PHE A 54 7.73 8.93 10.82
CA PHE A 54 8.23 8.04 9.80
C PHE A 54 8.35 8.81 8.48
N VAL A 55 9.56 8.89 7.95
CA VAL A 55 9.81 9.39 6.59
C VAL A 55 9.80 8.18 5.67
N GLY A 56 8.76 8.05 4.86
CA GLY A 56 8.63 6.97 3.88
C GLY A 56 9.76 7.04 2.86
N LYS A 57 10.38 5.89 2.56
CA LYS A 57 11.26 5.76 1.40
C LYS A 57 10.37 5.50 0.19
N PHE A 58 10.53 6.24 -0.88
CA PHE A 58 9.78 6.03 -2.13
C PHE A 58 10.75 6.12 -3.31
N TYR A 59 10.40 5.47 -4.40
CA TYR A 59 11.12 5.53 -5.65
C TYR A 59 10.66 6.72 -6.48
N ASP A 60 11.59 7.35 -7.15
CA ASP A 60 11.33 8.33 -8.19
C ASP A 60 10.93 7.65 -9.52
N ARG A 61 10.70 8.47 -10.56
CA ARG A 61 10.34 8.00 -11.90
C ARG A 61 11.39 7.06 -12.50
N THR A 62 12.66 7.39 -12.36
CA THR A 62 13.78 6.61 -12.92
C THR A 62 13.88 5.26 -12.23
N GLU A 63 13.78 5.23 -10.89
CA GLU A 63 13.82 4.01 -10.10
C GLU A 63 12.62 3.10 -10.41
N VAL A 64 11.39 3.66 -10.56
CA VAL A 64 10.20 2.87 -10.94
C VAL A 64 10.33 2.34 -12.35
N SER A 65 10.84 3.12 -13.31
CA SER A 65 11.06 2.67 -14.68
C SER A 65 12.08 1.53 -14.74
N ARG A 66 13.20 1.65 -14.00
CA ARG A 66 14.20 0.57 -13.87
C ARG A 66 13.59 -0.68 -13.26
N LEU A 67 12.79 -0.53 -12.20
CA LEU A 67 12.08 -1.66 -11.58
C LEU A 67 11.16 -2.36 -12.58
N PHE A 68 10.42 -1.62 -13.40
CA PHE A 68 9.51 -2.20 -14.40
C PHE A 68 10.25 -3.00 -15.46
N SER A 69 11.40 -2.52 -15.92
CA SER A 69 12.27 -3.25 -16.88
C SER A 69 12.80 -4.55 -16.27
N LEU A 70 13.23 -4.53 -15.01
CA LEU A 70 13.72 -5.72 -14.30
C LEU A 70 12.62 -6.77 -14.04
N LEU A 71 11.37 -6.36 -14.07
CA LEU A 71 10.22 -7.24 -13.82
C LEU A 71 9.72 -7.96 -15.07
N GLU A 72 10.20 -7.64 -16.26
CA GLU A 72 9.72 -8.25 -17.49
C GLU A 72 9.97 -9.78 -17.49
N GLY A 73 8.88 -10.55 -17.55
CA GLY A 73 8.93 -12.02 -17.47
C GLY A 73 9.22 -12.58 -16.08
N HIS A 74 9.40 -11.75 -15.06
CA HIS A 74 9.66 -12.21 -13.69
C HIS A 74 8.36 -12.73 -13.03
N PRO A 75 8.40 -13.81 -12.19
CA PRO A 75 7.20 -14.35 -11.53
C PRO A 75 6.42 -13.35 -10.68
N LEU A 76 7.08 -12.29 -10.18
CA LEU A 76 6.47 -11.23 -9.40
C LEU A 76 6.13 -9.97 -10.23
N GLU A 77 6.17 -10.04 -11.56
CA GLU A 77 5.91 -8.89 -12.43
C GLU A 77 4.55 -8.25 -12.12
N ILE A 78 3.49 -9.01 -12.19
CA ILE A 78 2.12 -8.49 -11.98
C ILE A 78 1.93 -7.91 -10.58
N PRO A 79 2.21 -8.65 -9.48
CA PRO A 79 1.96 -8.12 -8.16
C PRO A 79 2.77 -6.86 -7.84
N ILE A 80 4.03 -6.76 -8.30
CA ILE A 80 4.84 -5.58 -8.04
C ILE A 80 4.41 -4.40 -8.92
N LYS A 81 4.14 -4.61 -10.22
CA LYS A 81 3.63 -3.57 -11.11
C LYS A 81 2.28 -3.01 -10.64
N LEU A 82 1.36 -3.87 -10.15
CA LEU A 82 0.10 -3.42 -9.54
C LEU A 82 0.33 -2.56 -8.29
N GLY A 83 1.30 -2.92 -7.46
CA GLY A 83 1.68 -2.14 -6.29
C GLY A 83 2.28 -0.78 -6.63
N ALA A 84 3.13 -0.72 -7.66
CA ALA A 84 3.83 0.50 -8.05
C ALA A 84 2.95 1.46 -8.87
N PHE A 85 2.11 0.95 -9.78
CA PHE A 85 1.29 1.77 -10.67
C PHE A 85 -0.04 2.18 -10.03
N TYR A 86 -0.81 1.19 -9.55
CA TYR A 86 -2.12 1.46 -8.94
C TYR A 86 -2.04 1.75 -7.44
N GLY A 87 -0.87 1.63 -6.83
CA GLY A 87 -0.69 1.85 -5.40
C GLY A 87 -1.45 0.84 -4.54
N LEU A 88 -1.70 -0.38 -5.02
CA LEU A 88 -2.48 -1.38 -4.29
C LEU A 88 -1.75 -1.83 -3.02
N ARG A 89 -2.53 -2.05 -1.95
CA ARG A 89 -2.01 -2.69 -0.73
C ARG A 89 -1.67 -4.15 -1.00
N ARG A 90 -0.70 -4.72 -0.29
CA ARG A 90 -0.33 -6.14 -0.42
C ARG A 90 -1.56 -7.08 -0.34
N SER A 91 -2.48 -6.80 0.56
CA SER A 91 -3.71 -7.60 0.70
C SER A 91 -4.67 -7.45 -0.49
N GLU A 92 -4.72 -6.29 -1.12
CA GLU A 92 -5.51 -6.00 -2.32
C GLU A 92 -4.89 -6.71 -3.55
N ILE A 93 -3.55 -6.64 -3.69
CA ILE A 93 -2.81 -7.35 -4.75
C ILE A 93 -3.09 -8.86 -4.69
N LEU A 94 -2.92 -9.47 -3.51
CA LEU A 94 -3.11 -10.90 -3.31
C LEU A 94 -4.58 -11.32 -3.38
N GLY A 95 -5.50 -10.37 -3.15
CA GLY A 95 -6.93 -10.56 -3.26
C GLY A 95 -7.49 -10.30 -4.65
N LEU A 96 -6.71 -9.78 -5.60
CA LEU A 96 -7.24 -9.43 -6.91
C LEU A 96 -7.68 -10.67 -7.69
N ARG A 97 -8.92 -10.63 -8.18
CA ARG A 97 -9.59 -11.73 -8.88
C ARG A 97 -9.83 -11.40 -10.36
N TRP A 98 -9.93 -12.42 -11.20
CA TRP A 98 -10.34 -12.27 -12.60
C TRP A 98 -11.74 -11.69 -12.74
N SER A 99 -12.66 -12.08 -11.87
CA SER A 99 -14.03 -11.54 -11.80
C SER A 99 -14.09 -10.04 -11.46
N ALA A 100 -13.00 -9.45 -10.98
CA ALA A 100 -12.88 -8.03 -10.70
C ALA A 100 -12.31 -7.20 -11.86
N ILE A 101 -11.96 -7.86 -12.97
CA ILE A 101 -11.44 -7.22 -14.19
C ILE A 101 -12.54 -7.24 -15.27
N ASP A 102 -12.96 -6.06 -15.69
CA ASP A 102 -13.85 -5.91 -16.84
C ASP A 102 -13.03 -5.44 -18.05
N PHE A 103 -12.74 -6.40 -18.94
CA PHE A 103 -12.00 -6.15 -20.18
C PHE A 103 -12.82 -5.42 -21.26
N ARG A 104 -14.14 -5.27 -21.09
CA ARG A 104 -15.02 -4.53 -22.02
C ARG A 104 -15.13 -3.06 -21.63
N ALA A 105 -15.30 -2.83 -20.32
CA ALA A 105 -15.36 -1.49 -19.76
C ALA A 105 -13.99 -0.90 -19.45
N ASP A 106 -12.89 -1.64 -19.65
CA ASP A 106 -11.53 -1.30 -19.29
C ASP A 106 -11.40 -0.80 -17.85
N THR A 107 -11.87 -1.64 -16.91
CA THR A 107 -11.83 -1.32 -15.48
C THR A 107 -11.31 -2.49 -14.64
N LEU A 108 -10.73 -2.15 -13.51
CA LEU A 108 -10.42 -3.09 -12.43
C LEU A 108 -11.03 -2.59 -11.11
N THR A 109 -11.70 -3.48 -10.39
CA THR A 109 -12.40 -3.15 -9.14
C THR A 109 -11.70 -3.79 -7.94
N ILE A 110 -11.33 -2.98 -6.97
CA ILE A 110 -10.71 -3.44 -5.72
C ILE A 110 -11.82 -3.65 -4.70
N GLN A 111 -12.17 -4.91 -4.43
CA GLN A 111 -13.27 -5.28 -3.53
C GLN A 111 -12.94 -6.46 -2.61
N HIS A 112 -11.85 -7.17 -2.89
CA HIS A 112 -11.46 -8.37 -2.16
C HIS A 112 -10.04 -8.23 -1.63
N THR A 113 -9.79 -8.77 -0.44
CA THR A 113 -8.47 -8.74 0.20
C THR A 113 -8.10 -10.09 0.77
N VAL A 114 -6.78 -10.36 0.77
CA VAL A 114 -6.20 -11.54 1.40
C VAL A 114 -5.15 -11.08 2.39
N THR A 115 -5.36 -11.41 3.66
CA THR A 115 -4.44 -11.11 4.75
C THR A 115 -3.97 -12.39 5.40
N ALA A 116 -2.78 -12.37 6.00
CA ALA A 116 -2.31 -13.44 6.87
C ALA A 116 -2.23 -12.94 8.30
N CYS A 117 -2.67 -13.74 9.23
CA CYS A 117 -2.53 -13.51 10.66
C CYS A 117 -2.05 -14.79 11.35
N ASN A 118 -1.41 -14.61 12.51
CA ASN A 118 -1.07 -15.72 13.40
C ASN A 118 -2.08 -15.75 14.53
N VAL A 119 -2.75 -16.88 14.68
CA VAL A 119 -3.64 -17.15 15.82
C VAL A 119 -3.15 -18.44 16.44
N ASP A 120 -2.81 -18.39 17.71
CA ASP A 120 -2.31 -19.54 18.50
C ASP A 120 -1.14 -20.29 17.82
N GLY A 121 -0.19 -19.54 17.27
CA GLY A 121 0.97 -20.09 16.56
C GLY A 121 0.69 -20.63 15.16
N LYS A 122 -0.57 -20.64 14.71
CA LYS A 122 -0.96 -21.08 13.38
C LYS A 122 -1.09 -19.90 12.42
N HIS A 123 -0.46 -20.03 11.25
CA HIS A 123 -0.64 -19.10 10.14
C HIS A 123 -2.01 -19.32 9.48
N LEU A 124 -2.88 -18.32 9.59
CA LEU A 124 -4.19 -18.32 8.95
C LEU A 124 -4.21 -17.26 7.84
N GLU A 125 -4.70 -17.63 6.67
CA GLU A 125 -5.01 -16.70 5.60
C GLU A 125 -6.51 -16.38 5.63
N VAL A 126 -6.82 -15.11 5.78
CA VAL A 126 -8.19 -14.60 5.80
C VAL A 126 -8.45 -13.89 4.49
N ALA A 127 -9.36 -14.47 3.69
CA ALA A 127 -9.90 -13.87 2.49
C ALA A 127 -11.23 -13.18 2.84
N SER A 128 -11.41 -11.93 2.47
CA SER A 128 -12.60 -11.16 2.80
C SER A 128 -13.04 -10.29 1.62
N ASP A 129 -14.33 -10.33 1.30
CA ASP A 129 -14.99 -9.46 0.33
C ASP A 129 -15.36 -8.09 0.95
N THR A 130 -15.23 -7.97 2.27
CA THR A 130 -15.47 -6.71 2.97
C THR A 130 -14.15 -5.97 3.18
N THR A 131 -13.91 -4.95 2.39
CA THR A 131 -12.97 -3.90 2.78
C THR A 131 -13.52 -3.19 4.02
N LYS A 132 -12.68 -2.92 5.02
CA LYS A 132 -13.07 -2.35 6.34
C LYS A 132 -13.91 -1.06 6.26
N THR A 133 -13.94 -0.40 5.10
CA THR A 133 -14.70 0.85 4.87
C THR A 133 -15.19 0.89 3.42
N LYS A 134 -16.31 1.56 3.17
CA LYS A 134 -16.82 1.84 1.83
C LYS A 134 -15.79 2.55 0.93
N SER A 135 -14.89 3.34 1.51
CA SER A 135 -13.82 4.06 0.81
C SER A 135 -12.70 3.15 0.27
N SER A 136 -12.61 1.91 0.73
CA SER A 136 -11.61 0.94 0.23
C SER A 136 -12.06 0.22 -1.04
N MET A 137 -13.37 0.16 -1.30
CA MET A 137 -13.92 -0.28 -2.60
C MET A 137 -13.73 0.84 -3.61
N ARG A 138 -13.05 0.54 -4.70
CA ARG A 138 -12.85 1.51 -5.79
C ARG A 138 -12.67 0.80 -7.11
N THR A 139 -13.12 1.44 -8.17
CA THR A 139 -12.91 1.02 -9.55
C THR A 139 -11.89 1.95 -10.19
N LEU A 140 -10.86 1.39 -10.80
CA LEU A 140 -9.76 2.10 -11.44
C LEU A 140 -9.76 1.76 -12.93
N PRO A 141 -9.29 2.66 -13.81
CA PRO A 141 -9.17 2.37 -15.23
C PRO A 141 -8.11 1.27 -15.47
N LEU A 142 -8.42 0.33 -16.33
CA LEU A 142 -7.48 -0.68 -16.81
C LEU A 142 -6.80 -0.13 -18.07
N VAL A 143 -5.57 0.36 -17.92
CA VAL A 143 -4.80 0.90 -19.04
C VAL A 143 -4.25 -0.23 -19.93
N ASP A 144 -4.02 0.04 -21.22
CA ASP A 144 -3.66 -0.95 -22.25
C ASP A 144 -2.48 -1.83 -21.84
N SER A 145 -1.41 -1.24 -21.30
CA SER A 145 -0.22 -1.99 -20.87
C SER A 145 -0.53 -3.03 -19.79
N PHE A 146 -1.45 -2.73 -18.87
CA PHE A 146 -1.91 -3.69 -17.86
C PHE A 146 -2.94 -4.68 -18.40
N ARG A 147 -3.77 -4.24 -19.35
CA ARG A 147 -4.67 -5.14 -20.07
C ARG A 147 -3.89 -6.25 -20.75
N GLU A 148 -2.87 -5.92 -21.54
CA GLU A 148 -2.01 -6.88 -22.21
C GLU A 148 -1.28 -7.80 -21.22
N LEU A 149 -0.72 -7.23 -20.15
CA LEU A 149 -0.06 -7.97 -19.09
C LEU A 149 -0.98 -9.01 -18.44
N LEU A 150 -2.22 -8.62 -18.12
CA LEU A 150 -3.22 -9.50 -17.52
C LEU A 150 -3.69 -10.59 -18.49
N LEU A 151 -3.90 -10.26 -19.78
CA LEU A 151 -4.27 -11.26 -20.78
C LEU A 151 -3.16 -12.30 -20.98
N ARG A 152 -1.88 -11.90 -21.01
CA ARG A 152 -0.74 -12.82 -21.00
C ARG A 152 -0.76 -13.74 -19.78
N LYS A 153 -1.02 -13.20 -18.60
CA LYS A 153 -1.11 -13.99 -17.35
C LYS A 153 -2.26 -15.00 -17.38
N GLN A 154 -3.39 -14.63 -17.93
CA GLN A 154 -4.53 -15.54 -18.08
C GLN A 154 -4.18 -16.73 -18.98
N GLN A 155 -3.50 -16.47 -20.10
CA GLN A 155 -3.03 -17.51 -21.02
C GLN A 155 -1.97 -18.41 -20.35
N GLU A 156 -1.04 -17.81 -19.59
CA GLU A 156 -0.02 -18.53 -18.82
C GLU A 156 -0.66 -19.48 -17.80
N GLN A 157 -1.63 -19.00 -17.00
CA GLN A 157 -2.35 -19.83 -16.04
C GLN A 157 -3.11 -20.98 -16.73
N ALA A 158 -3.75 -20.71 -17.87
CA ALA A 158 -4.42 -21.74 -18.66
C ALA A 158 -3.44 -22.80 -19.18
N ARG A 159 -2.22 -22.39 -19.59
CA ARG A 159 -1.14 -23.30 -20.01
C ARG A 159 -0.67 -24.18 -18.86
N TYR A 160 -0.36 -23.59 -17.70
CA TYR A 160 0.08 -24.37 -16.52
C TYR A 160 -1.01 -25.33 -16.03
N ARG A 161 -2.27 -24.92 -16.06
CA ARG A 161 -3.38 -25.80 -15.71
C ARG A 161 -3.44 -27.04 -16.60
N LYS A 162 -3.19 -26.90 -17.91
CA LYS A 162 -3.11 -28.04 -18.83
C LYS A 162 -1.87 -28.91 -18.56
N LEU A 163 -0.70 -28.31 -18.31
CA LEU A 163 0.53 -29.04 -18.06
C LEU A 163 0.51 -29.82 -16.74
N CYS A 164 0.03 -29.20 -15.66
CA CYS A 164 0.02 -29.82 -14.34
C CYS A 164 -1.18 -30.76 -14.13
N GLY A 165 -2.21 -30.67 -14.96
CA GLY A 165 -3.37 -31.57 -14.93
C GLY A 165 -3.98 -31.68 -13.53
N ARG A 166 -4.01 -32.89 -12.96
CA ARG A 166 -4.59 -33.16 -11.64
C ARG A 166 -3.81 -32.52 -10.48
N SER A 167 -2.54 -32.17 -10.68
CA SER A 167 -1.71 -31.50 -9.65
C SER A 167 -1.96 -30.01 -9.56
N TYR A 168 -2.72 -29.44 -10.50
CA TYR A 168 -3.05 -28.01 -10.47
C TYR A 168 -4.12 -27.71 -9.43
N CYS A 169 -3.87 -26.73 -8.56
CA CYS A 169 -4.81 -26.30 -7.53
C CYS A 169 -5.99 -25.55 -8.13
N THR A 170 -7.18 -26.13 -8.07
CA THR A 170 -8.42 -25.53 -8.62
C THR A 170 -9.14 -24.61 -7.64
N LYS A 171 -8.69 -24.53 -6.38
CA LYS A 171 -9.30 -23.69 -5.35
C LYS A 171 -9.21 -22.20 -5.64
N TYR A 172 -8.17 -21.77 -6.36
CA TYR A 172 -7.84 -20.36 -6.57
C TYR A 172 -7.92 -19.93 -8.03
N LEU A 173 -8.77 -20.54 -8.84
CA LEU A 173 -8.90 -20.27 -10.28
C LEU A 173 -9.28 -18.81 -10.61
N ASP A 174 -10.00 -18.16 -9.72
CA ASP A 174 -10.40 -16.75 -9.89
C ASP A 174 -9.31 -15.75 -9.43
N TYR A 175 -8.19 -16.22 -8.86
CA TYR A 175 -7.12 -15.32 -8.41
C TYR A 175 -6.06 -15.08 -9.47
N ILE A 176 -5.62 -13.83 -9.60
CA ILE A 176 -4.60 -13.42 -10.56
C ILE A 176 -3.20 -13.79 -10.06
N CYS A 177 -2.93 -13.58 -8.77
CA CYS A 177 -1.63 -13.83 -8.15
C CYS A 177 -1.51 -15.28 -7.64
N VAL A 178 -1.34 -16.22 -8.56
CA VAL A 178 -1.08 -17.63 -8.27
C VAL A 178 0.26 -18.06 -8.89
N ASN A 179 0.85 -19.14 -8.32
CA ASN A 179 2.05 -19.78 -8.85
C ASN A 179 1.71 -20.74 -10.00
N GLU A 180 2.71 -21.42 -10.53
CA GLU A 180 2.61 -22.38 -11.65
C GLU A 180 1.70 -23.58 -11.34
N LEU A 181 1.55 -23.92 -10.05
CA LEU A 181 0.66 -24.98 -9.59
C LEU A 181 -0.76 -24.47 -9.27
N GLY A 182 -1.08 -23.22 -9.54
CA GLY A 182 -2.39 -22.63 -9.25
C GLY A 182 -2.60 -22.28 -7.78
N GLU A 183 -1.59 -22.36 -6.94
CA GLU A 183 -1.67 -21.98 -5.54
C GLU A 183 -1.52 -20.48 -5.38
N ARG A 184 -2.32 -19.88 -4.50
CA ARG A 184 -2.26 -18.43 -4.23
C ARG A 184 -0.90 -18.03 -3.65
N LEU A 185 -0.36 -16.93 -4.17
CA LEU A 185 0.88 -16.36 -3.67
C LEU A 185 0.73 -15.93 -2.20
N LYS A 186 1.64 -16.39 -1.34
CA LYS A 186 1.62 -16.07 0.08
C LYS A 186 2.16 -14.65 0.35
N PRO A 187 1.63 -13.90 1.35
CA PRO A 187 2.06 -12.53 1.65
C PRO A 187 3.55 -12.38 1.92
N ASN A 188 4.15 -13.34 2.63
CA ASN A 188 5.58 -13.32 2.93
C ASN A 188 6.43 -13.63 1.69
N THR A 189 5.98 -14.55 0.82
CA THR A 189 6.65 -14.86 -0.44
C THR A 189 6.75 -13.62 -1.33
N LEU A 190 5.66 -12.83 -1.44
CA LEU A 190 5.67 -11.58 -2.20
C LEU A 190 6.63 -10.55 -1.59
N SER A 191 6.56 -10.33 -0.27
CA SER A 191 7.40 -9.32 0.38
C SER A 191 8.90 -9.68 0.37
N ASN A 192 9.23 -10.95 0.64
CA ASN A 192 10.62 -11.42 0.64
C ASN A 192 11.17 -11.52 -0.79
N GLY A 193 10.35 -11.97 -1.75
CA GLY A 193 10.74 -12.02 -3.16
C GLY A 193 11.00 -10.62 -3.73
N PHE A 194 10.18 -9.64 -3.37
CA PHE A 194 10.42 -8.24 -3.76
C PHE A 194 11.74 -7.71 -3.19
N ARG A 195 11.99 -7.94 -1.88
CA ARG A 195 13.24 -7.52 -1.25
C ARG A 195 14.44 -8.16 -1.94
N ARG A 196 14.41 -9.46 -2.19
CA ARG A 196 15.49 -10.20 -2.86
C ARG A 196 15.73 -9.68 -4.28
N LEU A 197 14.67 -9.42 -5.05
CA LEU A 197 14.77 -8.80 -6.38
C LEU A 197 15.56 -7.48 -6.33
N LEU A 198 15.28 -6.63 -5.34
CA LEU A 198 15.98 -5.36 -5.20
C LEU A 198 17.46 -5.56 -4.85
N GLU A 199 17.76 -6.46 -3.90
CA GLU A 199 19.11 -6.79 -3.47
C GLU A 199 19.96 -7.40 -4.61
N GLU A 200 19.38 -8.33 -5.40
CA GLU A 200 20.05 -8.99 -6.54
C GLU A 200 20.32 -8.05 -7.73
N ASN A 201 19.64 -6.90 -7.80
CA ASN A 201 19.79 -5.94 -8.91
C ASN A 201 20.37 -4.59 -8.46
N ASP A 202 21.00 -4.52 -7.30
CA ASP A 202 21.62 -3.30 -6.76
C ASP A 202 20.66 -2.11 -6.74
N MET A 203 19.38 -2.37 -6.42
CA MET A 203 18.39 -1.33 -6.21
C MET A 203 18.30 -0.97 -4.73
N ARG A 204 18.02 0.28 -4.44
CA ARG A 204 17.76 0.75 -3.08
C ARG A 204 16.62 -0.05 -2.44
N VAL A 205 16.89 -0.73 -1.34
CA VAL A 205 15.88 -1.59 -0.69
C VAL A 205 14.80 -0.73 -0.03
N ILE A 206 13.57 -0.91 -0.50
CA ILE A 206 12.35 -0.35 0.07
C ILE A 206 11.37 -1.48 0.42
N ARG A 207 10.37 -1.20 1.26
CA ARG A 207 9.31 -2.17 1.54
C ARG A 207 8.33 -2.22 0.39
N LEU A 208 7.67 -3.36 0.19
CA LEU A 208 6.59 -3.48 -0.81
C LEU A 208 5.51 -2.39 -0.65
N HIS A 209 5.18 -2.01 0.60
CA HIS A 209 4.21 -0.95 0.85
C HIS A 209 4.69 0.44 0.42
N ASP A 210 6.00 0.65 0.34
CA ASP A 210 6.58 1.93 -0.08
C ASP A 210 6.39 2.18 -1.59
N LEU A 211 6.08 1.14 -2.39
CA LEU A 211 5.65 1.31 -3.79
C LEU A 211 4.35 2.13 -3.90
N ARG A 212 3.44 1.98 -2.94
CA ARG A 212 2.24 2.80 -2.86
C ARG A 212 2.57 4.27 -2.54
N HIS A 213 3.60 4.52 -1.75
CA HIS A 213 4.12 5.86 -1.52
C HIS A 213 4.77 6.42 -2.80
N SER A 214 5.49 5.57 -3.54
CA SER A 214 6.05 5.94 -4.85
C SER A 214 4.97 6.33 -5.85
N CYS A 215 3.91 5.52 -6.00
CA CYS A 215 2.75 5.84 -6.83
C CYS A 215 2.16 7.20 -6.50
N ALA A 216 1.92 7.44 -5.23
CA ALA A 216 1.36 8.68 -4.75
C ALA A 216 2.27 9.90 -5.01
N SER A 217 3.59 9.75 -4.78
CA SER A 217 4.57 10.82 -5.05
C SER A 217 4.69 11.14 -6.54
N LEU A 218 4.63 10.13 -7.40
CA LEU A 218 4.64 10.33 -8.85
C LEU A 218 3.39 11.06 -9.33
N LEU A 219 2.20 10.66 -8.85
CA LEU A 219 0.96 11.37 -9.19
C LEU A 219 0.98 12.83 -8.74
N LEU A 220 1.53 13.11 -7.55
CA LEU A 220 1.67 14.48 -7.06
C LEU A 220 2.67 15.29 -7.89
N ALA A 221 3.79 14.69 -8.28
CA ALA A 221 4.79 15.34 -9.13
C ALA A 221 4.24 15.68 -10.52
N GLU A 222 3.25 14.93 -11.01
CA GLU A 222 2.49 15.24 -12.24
C GLU A 222 1.33 16.22 -12.02
N GLY A 223 1.23 16.85 -10.85
CA GLY A 223 0.21 17.85 -10.54
C GLY A 223 -1.18 17.30 -10.27
N VAL A 224 -1.34 15.99 -10.07
CA VAL A 224 -2.64 15.38 -9.77
C VAL A 224 -3.13 15.88 -8.40
N PRO A 225 -4.36 16.41 -8.30
CA PRO A 225 -4.90 16.92 -7.04
C PRO A 225 -4.90 15.85 -5.92
N MET A 226 -4.55 16.25 -4.71
CA MET A 226 -4.48 15.37 -3.53
C MET A 226 -5.77 14.56 -3.29
N LYS A 227 -6.93 15.16 -3.60
CA LYS A 227 -8.22 14.47 -3.47
C LYS A 227 -8.33 13.29 -4.45
N GLN A 228 -7.90 13.46 -5.68
CA GLN A 228 -7.89 12.38 -6.69
C GLN A 228 -6.88 11.30 -6.32
N ILE A 229 -5.70 11.67 -5.78
CA ILE A 229 -4.71 10.71 -5.27
C ILE A 229 -5.30 9.90 -4.10
N GLN A 230 -6.03 10.54 -3.19
CA GLN A 230 -6.74 9.87 -2.10
C GLN A 230 -7.74 8.83 -2.61
N GLU A 231 -8.55 9.19 -3.60
CA GLU A 231 -9.54 8.32 -4.24
C GLU A 231 -8.87 7.16 -4.99
N TRP A 232 -7.84 7.46 -5.79
CA TRP A 232 -7.03 6.46 -6.51
C TRP A 232 -6.48 5.40 -5.57
N LEU A 233 -5.88 5.83 -4.48
CA LEU A 233 -5.29 4.94 -3.49
C LEU A 233 -6.34 4.28 -2.57
N GLY A 234 -7.52 4.85 -2.39
CA GLY A 234 -8.52 4.39 -1.42
C GLY A 234 -8.04 4.63 0.03
N HIS A 235 -7.57 5.83 0.34
CA HIS A 235 -7.27 6.24 1.70
C HIS A 235 -8.54 6.73 2.40
N SER A 236 -8.88 6.11 3.54
CA SER A 236 -10.02 6.53 4.37
C SER A 236 -9.78 7.86 5.07
N ASP A 237 -8.51 8.23 5.29
CA ASP A 237 -8.11 9.46 5.99
C ASP A 237 -7.15 10.27 5.12
N PHE A 238 -7.53 11.53 4.88
CA PHE A 238 -6.72 12.50 4.15
C PHE A 238 -5.37 12.77 4.82
N SER A 239 -5.31 12.72 6.15
CA SER A 239 -4.07 12.93 6.91
C SER A 239 -2.98 11.94 6.53
N THR A 240 -3.35 10.70 6.17
CA THR A 240 -2.41 9.68 5.69
C THR A 240 -1.77 10.11 4.37
N THR A 241 -2.53 10.70 3.46
CA THR A 241 -2.04 11.24 2.20
C THR A 241 -1.20 12.50 2.46
N ALA A 242 -1.69 13.45 3.26
CA ALA A 242 -1.01 14.71 3.55
C ALA A 242 0.35 14.52 4.26
N ASN A 243 0.45 13.58 5.20
CA ASN A 243 1.69 13.31 5.95
C ASN A 243 2.83 12.74 5.07
N ILE A 244 2.50 12.06 3.97
CA ILE A 244 3.48 11.56 3.00
C ILE A 244 4.12 12.74 2.25
N TYR A 245 3.39 13.84 2.09
CA TYR A 245 3.72 14.97 1.21
C TYR A 245 4.21 16.23 1.90
N ALA A 246 4.22 16.27 3.23
CA ALA A 246 4.70 17.42 4.00
C ALA A 246 6.14 17.85 3.60
N HIS A 247 6.90 16.98 2.95
CA HIS A 247 8.24 17.25 2.47
C HIS A 247 8.31 17.72 1.00
N LEU A 248 7.25 17.53 0.21
CA LEU A 248 7.17 17.98 -1.20
C LEU A 248 6.49 19.34 -1.36
N ASP A 249 6.10 19.95 -0.24
CA ASP A 249 5.24 21.13 -0.16
C ASP A 249 5.86 22.41 -0.76
N TYR A 250 7.20 22.48 -0.95
CA TYR A 250 7.85 23.68 -1.48
C TYR A 250 7.58 23.90 -2.97
N HIS A 251 7.61 22.85 -3.80
CA HIS A 251 7.30 22.96 -5.22
C HIS A 251 5.81 23.26 -5.47
N ALA A 252 4.93 22.68 -4.64
CA ALA A 252 3.51 23.02 -4.68
C ALA A 252 3.23 24.48 -4.28
N LYS A 253 4.03 25.06 -3.38
CA LYS A 253 3.95 26.48 -3.02
C LYS A 253 4.46 27.37 -4.12
N LEU A 254 5.52 26.98 -4.84
CA LEU A 254 5.99 27.73 -6.01
C LEU A 254 4.94 27.77 -7.12
N SER A 255 4.35 26.63 -7.48
CA SER A 255 3.31 26.58 -8.51
C SER A 255 2.05 27.37 -8.10
N SER A 256 1.71 27.36 -6.81
CA SER A 256 0.62 28.18 -6.27
C SER A 256 0.93 29.68 -6.34
N ALA A 257 2.18 30.06 -6.07
CA ALA A 257 2.62 31.46 -6.22
C ALA A 257 2.61 31.91 -7.69
N GLU A 258 3.05 31.07 -8.61
CA GLU A 258 3.01 31.32 -10.05
C GLU A 258 1.57 31.44 -10.55
N ALA A 259 0.66 30.57 -10.09
CA ALA A 259 -0.76 30.66 -10.41
C ALA A 259 -1.39 31.96 -9.89
N MET A 260 -1.02 32.41 -8.68
CA MET A 260 -1.47 33.71 -8.15
C MET A 260 -0.91 34.89 -8.93
N LEU A 261 0.38 34.85 -9.33
CA LEU A 261 0.99 35.86 -10.18
C LEU A 261 0.26 35.95 -11.53
N SER A 262 -0.04 34.81 -12.14
CA SER A 262 -0.79 34.74 -13.39
C SER A 262 -2.21 35.26 -13.22
N CYS A 263 -2.93 34.83 -12.18
CA CYS A 263 -4.31 35.24 -11.89
C CYS A 263 -4.46 36.76 -11.64
N LEU A 264 -3.46 37.33 -10.96
CA LEU A 264 -3.44 38.76 -10.62
C LEU A 264 -2.79 39.64 -11.71
N HIS A 265 -2.38 39.08 -12.84
CA HIS A 265 -1.63 39.76 -13.90
C HIS A 265 -0.38 40.50 -13.37
N LEU A 266 0.23 40.01 -12.30
CA LEU A 266 1.44 40.58 -11.70
C LEU A 266 2.72 39.96 -12.30
N ALA A 267 2.64 39.33 -13.45
CA ALA A 267 3.80 38.85 -14.18
C ALA A 267 4.64 40.04 -14.60
N SER A 268 5.82 40.14 -14.01
CA SER A 268 6.87 41.12 -14.06
C SER A 268 6.95 41.93 -15.36
N ALA A 269 6.79 43.21 -15.23
CA ALA A 269 7.40 44.24 -16.09
C ALA A 269 8.94 44.18 -15.92
N GLN A 270 9.60 43.15 -16.49
CA GLN A 270 11.04 43.08 -16.64
C GLN A 270 11.39 42.28 -17.89
N GLN A 271 11.14 42.87 -19.06
CA GLN A 271 11.86 42.63 -20.32
C GLN A 271 11.40 43.64 -21.40
N GLU A 272 11.54 44.95 -21.10
CA GLU A 272 11.64 45.97 -22.12
C GLU A 272 12.78 46.91 -21.69
N GLU A 273 14.02 46.48 -21.89
CA GLU A 273 15.20 47.31 -22.03
C GLU A 273 16.40 46.43 -22.38
N ARG A 274 16.52 46.12 -23.71
CA ARG A 274 17.82 46.08 -24.40
C ARG A 274 17.61 45.82 -25.89
#